data_9d8b6f6888b7e1a6b82a9c19ec31b204
#
_entry.id   9d8b6f6888b7e1a6b82a9c19ec31b204
#
_cell.length_a   1.000
_cell.length_b   1.000
_cell.length_c   1.000
_cell.angle_alpha   90.00
_cell.angle_beta   90.00
_cell.angle_gamma   90.00
#
_symmetry.space_group_name_H-M   'P 1'
#
loop_
_entity.id
_entity.type
_entity.pdbx_description
1 polymer ?
#
loop_
_entity_poly.entity_id
_entity_poly.type
_entity_poly.pdbx_seq_one_letter_code
_entity_poly.pdbx_strand_id
1 'polypeptide(L)'
;AAPCLFRSFVFSTDMICGTPESVFHIKYMRPLLENGPSFFVFHNTSEDAPYFQEFDCAYHACISENYGYEFQVRNALSNILLFVLSKMSVDSSPSISPIQDERLKKMLTWLHRNLDKTISVSEIADTANICPRECQRIFQQYLHYSPIEYLQRIRIFHAAKLLTDSDAPITEIALNCGFSNPSYFSKQFKTIMG
;
A
#
# COMPACT_ATOMS: atom_id res chain seq x y z
N ALA A 1 32.55 30.34 -6.83
CA ALA A 1 31.86 29.22 -6.17
C ALA A 1 31.69 28.11 -7.21
N ALA A 2 32.05 26.89 -6.89
CA ALA A 2 31.80 25.76 -7.77
C ALA A 2 30.28 25.53 -7.87
N PRO A 3 29.73 25.17 -9.05
CA PRO A 3 28.32 24.89 -9.20
C PRO A 3 27.94 23.67 -8.31
N CYS A 4 26.89 23.79 -7.53
CA CYS A 4 26.34 22.67 -6.78
C CYS A 4 25.47 21.85 -7.74
N LEU A 5 25.87 20.62 -7.99
CA LEU A 5 25.11 19.65 -8.76
C LEU A 5 24.38 18.73 -7.78
N PHE A 6 23.06 18.62 -7.93
CA PHE A 6 22.26 17.64 -7.18
C PHE A 6 21.44 16.78 -8.13
N ARG A 7 21.12 15.58 -7.67
CA ARG A 7 20.24 14.63 -8.37
C ARG A 7 19.09 14.29 -7.46
N SER A 8 17.92 14.12 -8.00
CA SER A 8 16.73 13.77 -7.21
C SER A 8 15.82 12.81 -7.95
N PHE A 9 15.12 11.97 -7.19
CA PHE A 9 13.99 11.18 -7.65
C PHE A 9 12.74 11.66 -6.94
N VAL A 10 11.67 11.84 -7.71
CA VAL A 10 10.33 12.09 -7.20
C VAL A 10 9.44 10.99 -7.78
N PHE A 11 8.84 10.18 -6.93
CA PHE A 11 8.04 9.04 -7.35
C PHE A 11 6.86 8.83 -6.40
N SER A 12 5.78 8.21 -6.92
CA SER A 12 4.68 7.75 -6.08
C SER A 12 5.06 6.47 -5.33
N THR A 13 4.60 6.34 -4.10
CA THR A 13 4.76 5.12 -3.31
C THR A 13 4.18 3.89 -4.01
N ASP A 14 3.16 4.09 -4.86
CA ASP A 14 2.51 3.03 -5.62
C ASP A 14 3.45 2.35 -6.62
N MET A 15 4.48 3.08 -7.09
CA MET A 15 5.51 2.51 -7.96
C MET A 15 6.25 1.36 -7.29
N ILE A 16 6.48 1.43 -5.97
CA ILE A 16 7.18 0.40 -5.20
C ILE A 16 6.20 -0.57 -4.56
N CYS A 17 5.20 -0.04 -3.88
CA CYS A 17 4.34 -0.80 -2.97
C CYS A 17 3.01 -1.22 -3.58
N GLY A 18 2.68 -0.74 -4.79
CA GLY A 18 1.38 -0.95 -5.40
C GLY A 18 0.28 -0.17 -4.70
N THR A 19 -0.95 -0.67 -4.75
CA THR A 19 -2.10 0.01 -4.16
C THR A 19 -2.00 0.11 -2.63
N PRO A 20 -2.69 1.07 -2.00
CA PRO A 20 -2.71 1.24 -0.54
C PRO A 20 -3.14 -0.01 0.25
N GLU A 21 -3.82 -0.96 -0.41
CA GLU A 21 -4.27 -2.24 0.16
C GLU A 21 -3.23 -3.36 0.01
N SER A 22 -2.14 -3.12 -0.70
CA SER A 22 -1.09 -4.13 -0.87
C SER A 22 -0.40 -4.43 0.46
N VAL A 23 0.08 -5.67 0.60
CA VAL A 23 0.87 -6.08 1.77
C VAL A 23 2.11 -5.20 1.94
N PHE A 24 2.73 -4.78 0.84
CA PHE A 24 3.91 -3.92 0.86
C PHE A 24 3.57 -2.53 1.43
N HIS A 25 2.45 -1.96 0.99
CA HIS A 25 2.02 -0.66 1.49
C HIS A 25 1.64 -0.74 2.97
N ILE A 26 0.77 -1.67 3.35
CA ILE A 26 0.26 -1.81 4.71
C ILE A 26 1.38 -2.11 5.71
N LYS A 27 2.28 -3.04 5.35
CA LYS A 27 3.30 -3.54 6.27
C LYS A 27 4.52 -2.62 6.39
N TYR A 28 4.91 -1.97 5.30
CA TYR A 28 6.17 -1.25 5.23
C TYR A 28 6.03 0.24 4.98
N MET A 29 5.22 0.63 3.98
CA MET A 29 5.14 2.03 3.58
C MET A 29 4.32 2.87 4.56
N ARG A 30 3.15 2.39 4.96
CA ARG A 30 2.27 3.13 5.87
C ARG A 30 2.94 3.43 7.21
N PRO A 31 3.56 2.46 7.94
CA PRO A 31 4.28 2.77 9.17
C PRO A 31 5.40 3.79 8.96
N LEU A 32 6.08 3.74 7.83
CA LEU A 32 7.10 4.73 7.48
C LEU A 32 6.51 6.13 7.33
N LEU A 33 5.39 6.27 6.62
CA LEU A 33 4.75 7.57 6.36
C LEU A 33 4.08 8.15 7.61
N GLU A 34 3.50 7.32 8.48
CA GLU A 34 2.75 7.77 9.65
C GLU A 34 3.64 7.99 10.88
N ASN A 35 4.65 7.16 11.07
CA ASN A 35 5.48 7.13 12.28
C ASN A 35 6.97 7.32 12.02
N GLY A 36 7.38 7.36 10.75
CA GLY A 36 8.75 7.56 10.37
C GLY A 36 9.19 9.02 10.50
N PRO A 37 10.48 9.29 10.48
CA PRO A 37 11.00 10.65 10.44
C PRO A 37 10.66 11.30 9.08
N SER A 38 10.52 12.63 9.09
CA SER A 38 10.20 13.40 7.87
C SER A 38 11.26 13.33 6.80
N PHE A 39 12.49 12.95 7.15
CA PHE A 39 13.62 12.80 6.22
C PHE A 39 14.68 11.87 6.81
N PHE A 40 15.50 11.31 5.94
CA PHE A 40 16.70 10.56 6.27
C PHE A 40 17.92 11.25 5.65
N VAL A 41 19.03 11.24 6.37
CA VAL A 41 20.33 11.73 5.85
C VAL A 41 21.30 10.55 5.80
N PHE A 42 21.86 10.34 4.62
CA PHE A 42 22.89 9.34 4.40
C PHE A 42 24.22 10.04 4.16
N HIS A 43 25.27 9.49 4.73
CA HIS A 43 26.61 10.03 4.62
C HIS A 43 27.48 9.12 3.74
N ASN A 44 28.49 9.68 3.09
CA ASN A 44 29.42 8.90 2.28
C ASN A 44 30.37 8.06 3.18
N THR A 45 29.79 7.06 3.81
CA THR A 45 30.47 6.09 4.67
C THR A 45 30.34 4.69 4.08
N SER A 46 31.15 3.74 4.55
CA SER A 46 31.02 2.35 4.13
C SER A 46 29.67 1.73 4.50
N GLU A 47 29.07 2.19 5.59
CA GLU A 47 27.75 1.73 6.06
C GLU A 47 26.63 2.17 5.12
N ASP A 48 26.66 3.40 4.63
CA ASP A 48 25.64 3.96 3.75
C ASP A 48 25.96 3.76 2.25
N ALA A 49 27.12 3.16 1.92
CA ALA A 49 27.51 2.92 0.53
C ALA A 49 26.46 2.16 -0.31
N PRO A 50 25.71 1.16 0.21
CA PRO A 50 24.66 0.48 -0.54
C PRO A 50 23.55 1.43 -1.00
N TYR A 51 23.18 2.42 -0.19
CA TYR A 51 22.19 3.43 -0.58
C TYR A 51 22.66 4.21 -1.81
N PHE A 52 23.90 4.70 -1.84
CA PHE A 52 24.44 5.47 -2.96
C PHE A 52 24.56 4.61 -4.22
N GLN A 53 24.95 3.34 -4.09
CA GLN A 53 25.01 2.41 -5.22
C GLN A 53 23.63 2.21 -5.87
N GLU A 54 22.58 2.00 -5.08
CA GLU A 54 21.21 1.85 -5.59
C GLU A 54 20.69 3.15 -6.20
N PHE A 55 21.01 4.30 -5.59
CA PHE A 55 20.66 5.59 -6.15
C PHE A 55 21.32 5.81 -7.53
N ASP A 56 22.61 5.52 -7.66
CA ASP A 56 23.32 5.63 -8.94
C ASP A 56 22.79 4.63 -9.97
N CYS A 57 22.44 3.40 -9.56
CA CYS A 57 21.81 2.40 -10.41
C CYS A 57 20.50 2.92 -11.01
N ALA A 58 19.58 3.42 -10.16
CA ALA A 58 18.32 4.02 -10.61
C ALA A 58 18.56 5.20 -11.56
N TYR A 59 19.49 6.09 -11.21
CA TYR A 59 19.80 7.27 -11.99
C TYR A 59 20.34 6.92 -13.39
N HIS A 60 21.27 5.99 -13.48
CA HIS A 60 21.80 5.53 -14.76
C HIS A 60 20.77 4.78 -15.59
N ALA A 61 19.88 4.00 -14.97
CA ALA A 61 18.78 3.36 -15.65
C ALA A 61 17.84 4.39 -16.31
N CYS A 62 17.50 5.48 -15.61
CA CYS A 62 16.69 6.57 -16.15
C CYS A 62 17.36 7.32 -17.30
N ILE A 63 18.70 7.47 -17.28
CA ILE A 63 19.42 8.15 -18.38
C ILE A 63 19.52 7.26 -19.62
N SER A 64 19.76 5.96 -19.43
CA SER A 64 19.98 5.03 -20.54
C SER A 64 18.70 4.59 -21.23
N GLU A 65 17.57 4.59 -20.55
CA GLU A 65 16.24 4.19 -21.03
C GLU A 65 16.24 2.86 -21.83
N ASN A 66 17.14 1.93 -21.46
CA ASN A 66 17.19 0.63 -22.08
C ASN A 66 15.91 -0.16 -21.81
N TYR A 67 15.57 -1.09 -22.67
CA TYR A 67 14.39 -1.94 -22.48
C TYR A 67 14.33 -2.55 -21.07
N GLY A 68 13.25 -2.23 -20.33
CA GLY A 68 13.02 -2.68 -18.96
C GLY A 68 13.72 -1.82 -17.89
N TYR A 69 14.17 -0.61 -18.21
CA TYR A 69 14.78 0.31 -17.24
C TYR A 69 13.84 0.64 -16.07
N GLU A 70 12.52 0.64 -16.29
CA GLU A 70 11.51 0.88 -15.26
C GLU A 70 11.58 -0.17 -14.14
N PHE A 71 11.85 -1.44 -14.49
CA PHE A 71 12.07 -2.50 -13.50
C PHE A 71 13.36 -2.28 -12.73
N GLN A 72 14.42 -1.81 -13.39
CA GLN A 72 15.68 -1.51 -12.72
C GLN A 72 15.51 -0.36 -11.72
N VAL A 73 14.84 0.72 -12.12
CA VAL A 73 14.51 1.86 -11.25
C VAL A 73 13.67 1.40 -10.07
N ARG A 74 12.59 0.64 -10.32
CA ARG A 74 11.73 0.11 -9.26
C ARG A 74 12.50 -0.75 -8.26
N ASN A 75 13.37 -1.64 -8.74
CA ASN A 75 14.17 -2.52 -7.89
C ASN A 75 15.14 -1.70 -7.02
N ALA A 76 15.86 -0.77 -7.60
CA ALA A 76 16.78 0.10 -6.89
C ALA A 76 16.07 0.95 -5.81
N LEU A 77 14.91 1.54 -6.14
CA LEU A 77 14.09 2.29 -5.17
C LEU A 77 13.54 1.37 -4.07
N SER A 78 13.20 0.12 -4.40
CA SER A 78 12.78 -0.87 -3.40
C SER A 78 13.90 -1.23 -2.44
N ASN A 79 15.14 -1.37 -2.92
CA ASN A 79 16.32 -1.63 -2.10
C ASN A 79 16.64 -0.42 -1.21
N ILE A 80 16.52 0.81 -1.72
CA ILE A 80 16.64 2.03 -0.92
C ILE A 80 15.59 2.04 0.21
N LEU A 81 14.34 1.70 -0.08
CA LEU A 81 13.29 1.60 0.94
C LEU A 81 13.64 0.56 2.01
N LEU A 82 14.10 -0.62 1.62
CA LEU A 82 14.53 -1.65 2.57
C LEU A 82 15.68 -1.16 3.46
N PHE A 83 16.62 -0.42 2.89
CA PHE A 83 17.72 0.17 3.64
C PHE A 83 17.23 1.21 4.65
N VAL A 84 16.31 2.09 4.25
CA VAL A 84 15.65 3.05 5.16
C VAL A 84 14.92 2.32 6.30
N LEU A 85 14.13 1.29 5.97
CA LEU A 85 13.41 0.50 6.96
C LEU A 85 14.34 -0.23 7.94
N SER A 86 15.49 -0.69 7.48
CA SER A 86 16.50 -1.33 8.36
C SER A 86 17.04 -0.36 9.40
N LYS A 87 17.23 0.90 9.04
CA LYS A 87 17.64 1.96 9.96
C LYS A 87 16.57 2.32 11.00
N MET A 88 15.28 2.14 10.66
CA MET A 88 14.18 2.36 11.60
C MET A 88 13.97 1.19 12.56
N SER A 89 14.37 -0.02 12.18
CA SER A 89 14.00 -1.26 12.89
C SER A 89 14.65 -1.40 14.26
N VAL A 90 15.49 -0.47 14.65
CA VAL A 90 16.17 -0.55 15.96
C VAL A 90 15.25 -0.08 17.11
N ASP A 91 14.21 0.73 16.88
CA ASP A 91 13.51 1.38 17.97
C ASP A 91 11.97 1.38 18.03
N SER A 92 11.22 0.97 17.05
CA SER A 92 9.75 0.95 17.24
C SER A 92 8.96 0.32 16.08
N SER A 93 8.74 -0.98 16.15
CA SER A 93 7.53 -1.56 15.56
C SER A 93 6.62 -2.01 16.70
N PRO A 94 5.32 -1.67 16.69
CA PRO A 94 4.37 -2.56 17.32
C PRO A 94 4.45 -3.85 16.50
N SER A 95 5.26 -4.78 16.95
CA SER A 95 5.37 -6.10 16.33
C SER A 95 3.97 -6.69 16.33
N ILE A 96 3.35 -6.80 15.15
CA ILE A 96 2.12 -7.58 15.01
C ILE A 96 2.45 -8.92 15.62
N SER A 97 1.75 -9.33 16.68
CA SER A 97 1.97 -10.67 17.21
C SER A 97 1.67 -11.65 16.07
N PRO A 98 2.44 -12.74 15.93
CA PRO A 98 2.24 -13.69 14.83
C PRO A 98 0.78 -14.16 14.70
N ILE A 99 0.08 -14.26 15.84
CA ILE A 99 -1.33 -14.62 15.90
C ILE A 99 -2.23 -13.53 15.28
N GLN A 100 -1.95 -12.27 15.53
CA GLN A 100 -2.73 -11.16 14.97
C GLN A 100 -2.45 -10.96 13.49
N ASP A 101 -1.21 -11.17 13.03
CA ASP A 101 -0.85 -11.15 11.60
C ASP A 101 -1.61 -12.24 10.83
N GLU A 102 -1.66 -13.47 11.37
CA GLU A 102 -2.43 -14.57 10.79
C GLU A 102 -3.93 -14.28 10.74
N ARG A 103 -4.50 -13.72 11.83
CA ARG A 103 -5.91 -13.33 11.88
C ARG A 103 -6.22 -12.25 10.83
N LEU A 104 -5.40 -11.22 10.77
CA LEU A 104 -5.56 -10.14 9.79
C LEU A 104 -5.49 -10.68 8.36
N LYS A 105 -4.51 -11.53 8.03
CA LYS A 105 -4.39 -12.17 6.71
C LYS A 105 -5.62 -12.99 6.34
N LYS A 106 -6.20 -13.75 7.27
CA LYS A 106 -7.43 -14.51 7.03
C LYS A 106 -8.59 -13.59 6.67
N MET A 107 -8.81 -12.54 7.46
CA MET A 107 -9.87 -11.56 7.24
C MET A 107 -9.70 -10.83 5.89
N LEU A 108 -8.50 -10.35 5.58
CA LEU A 108 -8.21 -9.68 4.32
C LEU A 108 -8.41 -10.60 3.11
N THR A 109 -7.89 -11.81 3.17
CA THR A 109 -8.04 -12.81 2.09
C THR A 109 -9.51 -13.12 1.84
N TRP A 110 -10.31 -13.26 2.89
CA TRP A 110 -11.74 -13.51 2.76
C TRP A 110 -12.48 -12.32 2.16
N LEU A 111 -12.17 -11.09 2.58
CA LEU A 111 -12.74 -9.87 2.01
C LEU A 111 -12.47 -9.76 0.51
N HIS A 112 -11.24 -9.98 0.07
CA HIS A 112 -10.88 -9.94 -1.35
C HIS A 112 -11.60 -10.97 -2.21
N ARG A 113 -12.03 -12.10 -1.62
CA ARG A 113 -12.78 -13.16 -2.33
C ARG A 113 -14.30 -12.94 -2.36
N ASN A 114 -14.80 -11.96 -1.61
CA ASN A 114 -16.24 -11.77 -1.42
C ASN A 114 -16.66 -10.29 -1.63
N LEU A 115 -15.95 -9.56 -2.50
CA LEU A 115 -16.18 -8.13 -2.71
C LEU A 115 -17.60 -7.79 -3.17
N ASP A 116 -18.22 -8.67 -3.93
CA ASP A 116 -19.55 -8.55 -4.52
C ASP A 116 -20.70 -8.74 -3.50
N LYS A 117 -20.42 -9.32 -2.34
CA LYS A 117 -21.44 -9.72 -1.36
C LYS A 117 -21.73 -8.62 -0.33
N THR A 118 -22.93 -8.64 0.23
CA THR A 118 -23.22 -7.87 1.44
C THR A 118 -22.50 -8.51 2.61
N ILE A 119 -21.63 -7.74 3.26
CA ILE A 119 -20.72 -8.24 4.30
C ILE A 119 -20.94 -7.45 5.59
N SER A 120 -21.08 -8.17 6.69
CA SER A 120 -21.12 -7.65 8.06
C SER A 120 -19.77 -7.79 8.77
N VAL A 121 -19.54 -6.99 9.80
CA VAL A 121 -18.33 -7.10 10.64
C VAL A 121 -18.26 -8.47 11.35
N SER A 122 -19.42 -9.06 11.68
CA SER A 122 -19.47 -10.39 12.30
C SER A 122 -18.92 -11.46 11.37
N GLU A 123 -19.34 -11.48 10.10
CA GLU A 123 -18.83 -12.42 9.10
C GLU A 123 -17.32 -12.30 8.89
N ILE A 124 -16.79 -11.07 8.89
CA ILE A 124 -15.34 -10.84 8.81
C ILE A 124 -14.64 -11.45 10.05
N ALA A 125 -15.16 -11.16 11.24
CA ALA A 125 -14.60 -11.64 12.52
C ALA A 125 -14.60 -13.16 12.63
N ASP A 126 -15.67 -13.81 12.16
CA ASP A 126 -15.83 -15.26 12.17
C ASP A 126 -14.74 -15.99 11.37
N THR A 127 -14.22 -15.38 10.31
CA THR A 127 -13.12 -15.95 9.50
C THR A 127 -11.83 -16.16 10.29
N ALA A 128 -11.64 -15.36 11.33
CA ALA A 128 -10.48 -15.41 12.22
C ALA A 128 -10.81 -15.96 13.62
N ASN A 129 -12.03 -16.48 13.83
CA ASN A 129 -12.55 -16.97 15.12
C ASN A 129 -12.39 -15.93 16.24
N ILE A 130 -12.78 -14.67 15.98
CA ILE A 130 -12.73 -13.58 16.95
C ILE A 130 -14.09 -12.85 17.03
N CYS A 131 -14.30 -12.09 18.10
CA CYS A 131 -15.51 -11.28 18.20
C CYS A 131 -15.41 -10.01 17.32
N PRO A 132 -16.56 -9.41 16.91
CA PRO A 132 -16.59 -8.20 16.09
C PRO A 132 -15.79 -7.02 16.67
N ARG A 133 -15.77 -6.87 17.98
CA ARG A 133 -15.00 -5.81 18.66
C ARG A 133 -13.50 -6.00 18.45
N GLU A 134 -13.01 -7.23 18.54
CA GLU A 134 -11.60 -7.55 18.32
C GLU A 134 -11.23 -7.36 16.83
N CYS A 135 -12.13 -7.73 15.91
CA CYS A 135 -11.98 -7.46 14.49
C CYS A 135 -11.81 -5.96 14.23
N GLN A 136 -12.69 -5.12 14.78
CA GLN A 136 -12.57 -3.66 14.66
C GLN A 136 -11.26 -3.14 15.23
N ARG A 137 -10.84 -3.65 16.40
CA ARG A 137 -9.57 -3.26 17.05
C ARG A 137 -8.37 -3.59 16.17
N ILE A 138 -8.31 -4.79 15.59
CA ILE A 138 -7.23 -5.23 14.69
C ILE A 138 -7.20 -4.36 13.45
N PHE A 139 -8.34 -4.14 12.79
CA PHE A 139 -8.41 -3.28 11.61
C PHE A 139 -7.97 -1.85 11.93
N GLN A 140 -8.48 -1.27 13.03
CA GLN A 140 -8.11 0.09 13.42
C GLN A 140 -6.62 0.21 13.77
N GLN A 141 -6.07 -0.79 14.48
CA GLN A 141 -4.68 -0.77 14.93
C GLN A 141 -3.69 -0.93 13.78
N TYR A 142 -4.00 -1.82 12.81
CA TYR A 142 -3.02 -2.18 11.77
C TYR A 142 -3.31 -1.56 10.41
N LEU A 143 -4.56 -1.21 10.12
CA LEU A 143 -4.97 -0.64 8.84
C LEU A 143 -5.46 0.81 8.96
N HIS A 144 -5.69 1.29 10.18
CA HIS A 144 -6.25 2.62 10.49
C HIS A 144 -7.63 2.89 9.86
N TYR A 145 -8.33 1.82 9.49
CA TYR A 145 -9.70 1.83 8.99
C TYR A 145 -10.57 0.90 9.81
N SER A 146 -11.87 1.15 9.83
CA SER A 146 -12.82 0.10 10.23
C SER A 146 -12.88 -1.01 9.15
N PRO A 147 -13.34 -2.23 9.50
CA PRO A 147 -13.48 -3.31 8.51
C PRO A 147 -14.35 -2.93 7.31
N ILE A 148 -15.42 -2.17 7.53
CA ILE A 148 -16.34 -1.74 6.46
C ILE A 148 -15.74 -0.63 5.60
N GLU A 149 -15.04 0.34 6.19
CA GLU A 149 -14.31 1.36 5.42
C GLU A 149 -13.24 0.71 4.54
N TYR A 150 -12.50 -0.25 5.08
CA TYR A 150 -11.53 -1.01 4.30
C TYR A 150 -12.20 -1.76 3.13
N LEU A 151 -13.31 -2.46 3.38
CA LEU A 151 -14.09 -3.14 2.34
C LEU A 151 -14.53 -2.17 1.23
N GLN A 152 -15.04 -0.99 1.60
CA GLN A 152 -15.43 0.02 0.61
C GLN A 152 -14.26 0.48 -0.24
N ARG A 153 -13.09 0.69 0.35
CA ARG A 153 -11.89 1.09 -0.38
C ARG A 153 -11.47 0.03 -1.40
N ILE A 154 -11.34 -1.24 -0.99
CA ILE A 154 -10.93 -2.30 -1.93
C ILE A 154 -11.95 -2.53 -3.06
N ARG A 155 -13.25 -2.32 -2.80
CA ARG A 155 -14.29 -2.30 -3.83
C ARG A 155 -14.10 -1.19 -4.85
N ILE A 156 -13.75 0.02 -4.40
CA ILE A 156 -13.47 1.16 -5.29
C ILE A 156 -12.24 0.89 -6.15
N PHE A 157 -11.15 0.35 -5.58
CA PHE A 157 -9.97 0.00 -6.37
C PHE A 157 -10.26 -1.12 -7.38
N HIS A 158 -11.07 -2.11 -6.99
CA HIS A 158 -11.51 -3.15 -7.91
C HIS A 158 -12.37 -2.58 -9.05
N ALA A 159 -13.30 -1.67 -8.73
CA ALA A 159 -14.11 -0.98 -9.73
C ALA A 159 -13.26 -0.10 -10.66
N ALA A 160 -12.27 0.60 -10.15
CA ALA A 160 -11.35 1.41 -10.96
C ALA A 160 -10.62 0.54 -12.01
N LYS A 161 -10.18 -0.65 -11.60
CA LYS A 161 -9.58 -1.63 -12.53
C LYS A 161 -10.59 -2.08 -13.59
N LEU A 162 -11.82 -2.44 -13.21
CA LEU A 162 -12.85 -2.85 -14.15
C LEU A 162 -13.22 -1.74 -15.13
N LEU A 163 -13.24 -0.48 -14.69
CA LEU A 163 -13.48 0.69 -15.57
C LEU A 163 -12.38 0.88 -16.61
N THR A 164 -11.15 0.44 -16.31
CA THR A 164 -10.02 0.51 -17.26
C THR A 164 -10.02 -0.69 -18.22
N ASP A 165 -10.42 -1.86 -17.71
CA ASP A 165 -10.26 -3.14 -18.42
C ASP A 165 -11.53 -3.56 -19.20
N SER A 166 -12.66 -2.82 -19.08
CA SER A 166 -13.94 -3.17 -19.72
C SER A 166 -14.74 -1.96 -20.16
N ASP A 167 -15.63 -2.18 -21.15
CA ASP A 167 -16.62 -1.20 -21.62
C ASP A 167 -17.98 -1.31 -20.88
N ALA A 168 -18.01 -2.01 -19.74
CA ALA A 168 -19.24 -2.21 -18.99
C ALA A 168 -19.79 -0.89 -18.43
N PRO A 169 -21.13 -0.71 -18.37
CA PRO A 169 -21.72 0.47 -17.77
C PRO A 169 -21.30 0.66 -16.30
N ILE A 170 -21.07 1.90 -15.90
CA ILE A 170 -20.65 2.25 -14.52
C ILE A 170 -21.61 1.67 -13.47
N THR A 171 -22.91 1.64 -13.77
CA THR A 171 -23.93 1.07 -12.88
C THR A 171 -23.78 -0.43 -12.68
N GLU A 172 -23.41 -1.15 -13.72
CA GLU A 172 -23.15 -2.59 -13.68
C GLU A 172 -21.87 -2.87 -12.89
N ILE A 173 -20.80 -2.12 -13.16
CA ILE A 173 -19.53 -2.23 -12.40
C ILE A 173 -19.76 -1.97 -10.92
N ALA A 174 -20.55 -0.93 -10.57
CA ALA A 174 -20.87 -0.64 -9.18
C ALA A 174 -21.58 -1.83 -8.49
N LEU A 175 -22.57 -2.44 -9.16
CA LEU A 175 -23.30 -3.60 -8.64
C LEU A 175 -22.37 -4.82 -8.48
N ASN A 176 -21.56 -5.10 -9.48
CA ASN A 176 -20.59 -6.21 -9.47
C ASN A 176 -19.50 -6.05 -8.38
N CYS A 177 -19.23 -4.80 -7.98
CA CYS A 177 -18.35 -4.49 -6.85
C CYS A 177 -19.08 -4.43 -5.50
N GLY A 178 -20.35 -4.87 -5.41
CA GLY A 178 -21.11 -4.96 -4.17
C GLY A 178 -21.68 -3.64 -3.66
N PHE A 179 -21.82 -2.62 -4.53
CA PHE A 179 -22.54 -1.40 -4.20
C PHE A 179 -24.01 -1.52 -4.63
N SER A 180 -24.92 -1.45 -3.68
CA SER A 180 -26.37 -1.48 -3.95
C SER A 180 -26.91 -0.15 -4.50
N ASN A 181 -26.16 0.95 -4.38
CA ASN A 181 -26.57 2.28 -4.79
C ASN A 181 -25.49 2.97 -5.64
N PRO A 182 -25.73 3.17 -6.95
CA PRO A 182 -24.78 3.82 -7.86
C PRO A 182 -24.42 5.28 -7.47
N SER A 183 -25.34 6.02 -6.87
CA SER A 183 -25.05 7.39 -6.39
C SER A 183 -24.08 7.37 -5.21
N TYR A 184 -24.25 6.42 -4.30
CA TYR A 184 -23.30 6.20 -3.20
C TYR A 184 -21.94 5.76 -3.72
N PHE A 185 -21.92 4.83 -4.69
CA PHE A 185 -20.68 4.42 -5.38
C PHE A 185 -19.95 5.63 -5.97
N SER A 186 -20.63 6.47 -6.77
CA SER A 186 -20.01 7.64 -7.41
C SER A 186 -19.41 8.62 -6.38
N LYS A 187 -20.13 8.84 -5.26
CA LYS A 187 -19.62 9.67 -4.16
C LYS A 187 -18.35 9.06 -3.54
N GLN A 188 -18.37 7.76 -3.23
CA GLN A 188 -17.21 7.07 -2.65
C GLN A 188 -16.03 7.03 -3.63
N PHE A 189 -16.32 6.76 -4.91
CA PHE A 189 -15.30 6.74 -5.95
C PHE A 189 -14.57 8.09 -6.04
N LYS A 190 -15.31 9.20 -6.10
CA LYS A 190 -14.75 10.54 -6.11
C LYS A 190 -13.96 10.86 -4.83
N THR A 191 -14.43 10.38 -3.67
CA THR A 191 -13.74 10.64 -2.39
C THR A 191 -12.40 9.90 -2.29
N ILE A 192 -12.31 8.69 -2.86
CA ILE A 192 -11.15 7.80 -2.71
C ILE A 192 -10.14 7.98 -3.85
N MET A 193 -10.63 8.23 -5.07
CA MET A 193 -9.78 8.30 -6.27
C MET A 193 -9.45 9.75 -6.69
N GLY A 194 -10.16 10.75 -6.18
CA GLY A 194 -9.98 12.17 -6.50
C GLY A 194 -11.04 12.68 -7.46
#